data_87cb06cbf552d4aafec9ecddf1162ff8
#
_entry.id   87cb06cbf552d4aafec9ecddf1162ff8
#
_cell.length_a   1.000
_cell.length_b   1.000
_cell.length_c   1.000
_cell.angle_alpha   90.00
_cell.angle_beta   90.00
_cell.angle_gamma   90.00
#
_symmetry.space_group_name_H-M   'P 1'
#
loop_
_entity.id
_entity.type
_entity.pdbx_description
1 polymer ?
#
loop_
_entity_poly.entity_id
_entity_poly.type
_entity_poly.pdbx_seq_one_letter_code
_entity_poly.pdbx_strand_id
1 'polypeptide(L)'
;MNNNDNIIKKCYLAAFDIDDKNLKDLLIVNTKCLIDDGKNRFVYIDSNRLKDELIYYRFYGQVPNYNSILNLLLPVILSNNNIDRSQEESISLIQKYAKYLKKESKMFDFILGALIYNSVIHNLIENKNISYEELLQGAKERIIGLSIELEKIQMIKFQMSRINTLQLIDKFIDGKCEDYNDDNIIGTILNILYDIYIEDRLVENDGVISIKKSILSILGEEINQNIDNIDFILSMSEYITKLRIYKINKKIYDKKSDPRALISLNVGDEYIDPIFNKIEVLSKEFSENILKLKLKAKSGIYILKFIKS
;
A
#
# COMPACT_ATOMS: atom_id res chain seq x y z
N MET A 1 23.69 -0.85 12.21
CA MET A 1 22.46 -0.86 11.43
C MET A 1 22.39 -2.21 10.75
N ASN A 2 21.32 -2.96 10.93
CA ASN A 2 21.22 -4.31 10.34
C ASN A 2 21.05 -4.14 8.82
N ASN A 3 21.65 -5.00 8.01
CA ASN A 3 21.59 -4.90 6.54
C ASN A 3 20.12 -4.87 6.04
N ASN A 4 19.25 -5.62 6.69
CA ASN A 4 17.82 -5.67 6.38
C ASN A 4 17.09 -4.35 6.64
N ASP A 5 17.48 -3.56 7.66
CA ASP A 5 16.86 -2.25 7.92
C ASP A 5 17.09 -1.29 6.74
N ASN A 6 18.28 -1.34 6.14
CA ASN A 6 18.60 -0.51 4.99
C ASN A 6 17.82 -0.93 3.74
N ILE A 7 17.67 -2.23 3.52
CA ILE A 7 16.88 -2.78 2.42
C ILE A 7 15.42 -2.33 2.54
N ILE A 8 14.82 -2.47 3.73
CA ILE A 8 13.43 -2.07 4.01
C ILE A 8 13.24 -0.56 3.75
N LYS A 9 14.16 0.29 4.24
CA LYS A 9 14.10 1.73 4.01
C LYS A 9 14.18 2.07 2.52
N LYS A 10 15.12 1.46 1.80
CA LYS A 10 15.27 1.64 0.36
C LYS A 10 14.00 1.20 -0.39
N CYS A 11 13.47 0.02 -0.09
CA CYS A 11 12.25 -0.50 -0.71
C CYS A 11 11.06 0.45 -0.50
N TYR A 12 10.87 0.97 0.72
CA TYR A 12 9.83 1.93 1.00
C TYR A 12 10.01 3.25 0.25
N LEU A 13 11.23 3.80 0.21
CA LEU A 13 11.53 5.03 -0.51
C LEU A 13 11.29 4.89 -2.02
N ALA A 14 11.70 3.77 -2.61
CA ALA A 14 11.54 3.51 -4.03
C ALA A 14 10.08 3.52 -4.48
N ALA A 15 9.15 3.13 -3.60
CA ALA A 15 7.71 3.19 -3.88
C ALA A 15 7.19 4.63 -4.11
N PHE A 16 7.90 5.65 -3.63
CA PHE A 16 7.53 7.06 -3.80
C PHE A 16 8.18 7.73 -5.02
N ASP A 17 9.04 7.03 -5.75
CA ASP A 17 9.67 7.55 -6.97
C ASP A 17 8.75 7.40 -8.19
N ILE A 18 7.62 8.09 -8.13
CA ILE A 18 6.52 8.15 -9.09
C ILE A 18 5.94 9.56 -9.11
N ASP A 19 5.06 9.87 -10.05
CA ASP A 19 4.40 11.19 -10.14
C ASP A 19 3.01 11.22 -9.48
N ASP A 20 2.31 10.09 -9.40
CA ASP A 20 0.95 10.01 -8.83
C ASP A 20 0.92 10.39 -7.34
N LYS A 21 0.53 11.65 -7.09
CA LYS A 21 0.36 12.18 -5.75
C LYS A 21 -0.68 11.41 -4.93
N ASN A 22 -1.76 10.92 -5.56
CA ASN A 22 -2.81 10.21 -4.84
C ASN A 22 -2.31 8.88 -4.30
N LEU A 23 -1.49 8.18 -5.07
CA LEU A 23 -0.86 6.94 -4.64
C LEU A 23 0.13 7.19 -3.49
N LYS A 24 0.98 8.24 -3.60
CA LYS A 24 1.86 8.68 -2.51
C LYS A 24 1.09 8.99 -1.23
N ASP A 25 0.00 9.76 -1.34
CA ASP A 25 -0.84 10.13 -0.18
C ASP A 25 -1.44 8.89 0.50
N LEU A 26 -1.89 7.89 -0.27
CA LEU A 26 -2.45 6.63 0.28
C LEU A 26 -1.39 5.74 0.93
N LEU A 27 -0.17 5.69 0.39
CA LEU A 27 0.96 5.02 1.06
C LEU A 27 1.26 5.66 2.42
N ILE A 28 1.23 7.00 2.49
CA ILE A 28 1.39 7.75 3.74
C ILE A 28 0.24 7.43 4.71
N VAL A 29 -1.02 7.45 4.24
CA VAL A 29 -2.20 7.12 5.04
C VAL A 29 -2.06 5.74 5.67
N ASN A 30 -1.73 4.71 4.89
CA ASN A 30 -1.56 3.36 5.42
C ASN A 30 -0.41 3.27 6.42
N THR A 31 0.73 3.92 6.14
CA THR A 31 1.87 3.94 7.07
C THR A 31 1.51 4.60 8.40
N LYS A 32 0.76 5.70 8.39
CA LYS A 32 0.30 6.40 9.59
C LYS A 32 -0.66 5.55 10.43
N CYS A 33 -1.40 4.65 9.79
CA CYS A 33 -2.37 3.77 10.45
C CYS A 33 -1.73 2.52 11.08
N LEU A 34 -0.47 2.22 10.78
CA LEU A 34 0.23 1.08 11.36
C LEU A 34 0.49 1.28 12.85
N ILE A 35 0.26 0.24 13.64
CA ILE A 35 0.61 0.16 15.05
C ILE A 35 1.20 -1.21 15.36
N ASP A 36 2.10 -1.27 16.34
CA ASP A 36 2.70 -2.52 16.80
C ASP A 36 2.05 -3.06 18.05
N ASP A 37 1.90 -4.38 18.11
CA ASP A 37 1.60 -5.12 19.33
C ASP A 37 2.86 -5.86 19.78
N GLY A 38 3.58 -5.24 20.71
CA GLY A 38 4.83 -5.80 21.25
C GLY A 38 4.63 -7.12 22.00
N LYS A 39 3.42 -7.39 22.52
CA LYS A 39 3.06 -8.61 23.24
C LYS A 39 2.94 -9.82 22.29
N ASN A 40 2.15 -9.60 21.20
CA ASN A 40 1.86 -10.64 20.22
C ASN A 40 2.83 -10.63 19.04
N ARG A 41 3.76 -9.68 19.00
CA ARG A 41 4.80 -9.54 17.99
C ARG A 41 4.27 -9.47 16.56
N PHE A 42 3.37 -8.55 16.32
CA PHE A 42 2.89 -8.26 14.98
C PHE A 42 2.55 -6.77 14.82
N VAL A 43 2.45 -6.32 13.59
CA VAL A 43 2.06 -4.97 13.21
C VAL A 43 0.77 -5.03 12.44
N TYR A 44 -0.19 -4.18 12.77
CA TYR A 44 -1.51 -4.16 12.16
C TYR A 44 -2.00 -2.73 11.89
N ILE A 45 -3.04 -2.62 11.08
CA ILE A 45 -3.70 -1.37 10.76
C ILE A 45 -4.74 -1.02 11.84
N ASP A 46 -4.57 0.12 12.50
CA ASP A 46 -5.62 0.71 13.33
C ASP A 46 -6.83 1.09 12.47
N SER A 47 -7.89 0.28 12.58
CA SER A 47 -9.09 0.41 11.74
C SER A 47 -9.85 1.73 11.99
N ASN A 48 -9.82 2.26 13.22
CA ASN A 48 -10.47 3.53 13.53
C ASN A 48 -9.72 4.68 12.87
N ARG A 49 -8.38 4.66 12.97
CA ARG A 49 -7.54 5.65 12.30
C ARG A 49 -7.68 5.57 10.79
N LEU A 50 -7.63 4.39 10.20
CA LEU A 50 -7.79 4.22 8.75
C LEU A 50 -9.13 4.77 8.26
N LYS A 51 -10.21 4.51 9.01
CA LYS A 51 -11.53 5.06 8.68
C LYS A 51 -11.52 6.58 8.63
N ASP A 52 -10.96 7.25 9.64
CA ASP A 52 -10.91 8.70 9.69
C ASP A 52 -9.96 9.28 8.63
N GLU A 53 -8.79 8.68 8.39
CA GLU A 53 -7.87 9.06 7.31
C GLU A 53 -8.57 8.97 5.94
N LEU A 54 -9.34 7.90 5.67
CA LEU A 54 -10.09 7.74 4.42
C LEU A 54 -11.28 8.71 4.31
N ILE A 55 -11.89 9.12 5.43
CA ILE A 55 -12.90 10.19 5.43
C ILE A 55 -12.24 11.51 4.99
N TYR A 56 -11.08 11.87 5.56
CA TYR A 56 -10.34 13.07 5.16
C TYR A 56 -9.87 12.98 3.70
N TYR A 57 -9.39 11.82 3.28
CA TYR A 57 -8.92 11.59 1.91
C TYR A 57 -9.99 11.90 0.86
N ARG A 58 -11.27 11.70 1.14
CA ARG A 58 -12.38 12.07 0.22
C ARG A 58 -12.45 13.55 -0.10
N PHE A 59 -11.88 14.42 0.74
CA PHE A 59 -11.91 15.87 0.52
C PHE A 59 -10.71 16.37 -0.30
N TYR A 60 -9.59 15.65 -0.33
CA TYR A 60 -8.39 16.08 -1.05
C TYR A 60 -7.85 15.09 -2.08
N GLY A 61 -8.14 13.83 -1.92
CA GLY A 61 -7.68 12.77 -2.80
C GLY A 61 -8.65 12.42 -3.92
N GLN A 62 -8.20 11.59 -4.82
CA GLN A 62 -9.03 10.96 -5.85
C GLN A 62 -9.27 9.50 -5.49
N VAL A 63 -10.35 8.92 -6.03
CA VAL A 63 -10.59 7.47 -5.86
C VAL A 63 -9.41 6.71 -6.47
N PRO A 64 -8.73 5.84 -5.70
CA PRO A 64 -7.59 5.10 -6.22
C PRO A 64 -7.97 4.26 -7.43
N ASN A 65 -7.03 4.13 -8.36
CA ASN A 65 -7.19 3.18 -9.46
C ASN A 65 -7.28 1.76 -8.85
N TYR A 66 -8.13 0.97 -9.43
CA TYR A 66 -8.34 -0.43 -9.08
C TYR A 66 -7.02 -1.22 -8.98
N ASN A 67 -6.11 -1.04 -9.93
CA ASN A 67 -4.84 -1.77 -9.97
C ASN A 67 -3.82 -1.29 -8.93
N SER A 68 -4.04 -0.13 -8.31
CA SER A 68 -3.13 0.42 -7.29
C SER A 68 -3.32 -0.19 -5.89
N ILE A 69 -4.26 -1.13 -5.72
CA ILE A 69 -4.52 -1.70 -4.38
C ILE A 69 -3.33 -2.47 -3.82
N LEU A 70 -2.52 -3.12 -4.67
CA LEU A 70 -1.30 -3.83 -4.24
C LEU A 70 -0.26 -2.87 -3.66
N ASN A 71 -0.10 -1.69 -4.23
CA ASN A 71 0.83 -0.67 -3.74
C ASN A 71 0.56 -0.33 -2.27
N LEU A 72 -0.73 -0.29 -1.88
CA LEU A 72 -1.16 0.07 -0.54
C LEU A 72 -0.76 -0.95 0.52
N LEU A 73 -0.37 -2.16 0.12
CA LEU A 73 0.06 -3.23 1.02
C LEU A 73 1.51 -3.09 1.45
N LEU A 74 2.34 -2.38 0.68
CA LEU A 74 3.78 -2.32 0.92
C LEU A 74 4.15 -1.92 2.36
N PRO A 75 3.55 -0.88 2.98
CA PRO A 75 3.83 -0.54 4.38
C PRO A 75 3.54 -1.67 5.37
N VAL A 76 2.47 -2.45 5.15
CA VAL A 76 2.09 -3.61 5.98
C VAL A 76 3.12 -4.72 5.81
N ILE A 77 3.50 -5.04 4.58
CA ILE A 77 4.46 -6.08 4.25
C ILE A 77 5.83 -5.77 4.86
N LEU A 78 6.31 -4.56 4.70
CA LEU A 78 7.62 -4.14 5.20
C LEU A 78 7.67 -4.03 6.73
N SER A 79 6.57 -3.68 7.39
CA SER A 79 6.51 -3.52 8.85
C SER A 79 6.42 -4.85 9.60
N ASN A 80 5.99 -5.93 8.98
CA ASN A 80 5.92 -7.24 9.59
C ASN A 80 7.16 -8.08 9.24
N ASN A 81 7.77 -8.72 10.24
CA ASN A 81 8.90 -9.63 10.04
C ASN A 81 8.46 -11.08 9.82
N ASN A 82 7.23 -11.42 10.15
CA ASN A 82 6.62 -12.72 9.93
C ASN A 82 5.68 -12.65 8.73
N ILE A 83 5.92 -13.50 7.75
CA ILE A 83 5.18 -13.52 6.48
C ILE A 83 3.70 -13.89 6.68
N ASP A 84 3.37 -14.79 7.63
CA ASP A 84 1.99 -15.21 7.85
C ASP A 84 1.18 -14.07 8.49
N ARG A 85 1.77 -13.34 9.46
CA ARG A 85 1.15 -12.15 10.05
C ARG A 85 0.99 -11.01 9.04
N SER A 86 1.99 -10.80 8.20
CA SER A 86 1.93 -9.86 7.09
C SER A 86 0.80 -10.21 6.12
N GLN A 87 0.63 -11.49 5.82
CA GLN A 87 -0.43 -12.00 4.94
C GLN A 87 -1.82 -11.79 5.55
N GLU A 88 -2.02 -12.16 6.82
CA GLU A 88 -3.28 -11.96 7.56
C GLU A 88 -3.71 -10.48 7.51
N GLU A 89 -2.78 -9.57 7.81
CA GLU A 89 -3.08 -8.14 7.83
C GLU A 89 -3.28 -7.56 6.43
N SER A 90 -2.55 -8.03 5.42
CA SER A 90 -2.76 -7.65 4.03
C SER A 90 -4.17 -8.04 3.55
N ILE A 91 -4.65 -9.23 3.88
CA ILE A 91 -6.02 -9.67 3.58
C ILE A 91 -7.05 -8.78 4.29
N SER A 92 -6.84 -8.48 5.58
CA SER A 92 -7.70 -7.58 6.35
C SER A 92 -7.77 -6.19 5.72
N LEU A 93 -6.64 -5.65 5.28
CA LEU A 93 -6.57 -4.34 4.64
C LEU A 93 -7.29 -4.34 3.28
N ILE A 94 -7.11 -5.38 2.47
CA ILE A 94 -7.82 -5.55 1.20
C ILE A 94 -9.32 -5.55 1.39
N GLN A 95 -9.85 -6.29 2.36
CA GLN A 95 -11.28 -6.33 2.66
C GLN A 95 -11.83 -4.93 3.00
N LYS A 96 -11.08 -4.13 3.76
CA LYS A 96 -11.44 -2.75 4.09
C LYS A 96 -11.45 -1.85 2.84
N TYR A 97 -10.42 -1.96 1.98
CA TYR A 97 -10.36 -1.18 0.74
C TYR A 97 -11.37 -1.63 -0.32
N ALA A 98 -11.60 -2.93 -0.49
CA ALA A 98 -12.63 -3.44 -1.40
C ALA A 98 -14.02 -2.88 -1.05
N LYS A 99 -14.35 -2.83 0.25
CA LYS A 99 -15.57 -2.19 0.75
C LYS A 99 -15.57 -0.68 0.53
N TYR A 100 -14.47 0.01 0.80
CA TYR A 100 -14.34 1.46 0.59
C TYR A 100 -14.52 1.83 -0.88
N LEU A 101 -13.95 1.04 -1.80
CA LEU A 101 -14.01 1.23 -3.24
C LEU A 101 -15.29 0.67 -3.88
N LYS A 102 -16.13 -0.04 -3.12
CA LYS A 102 -17.30 -0.78 -3.64
C LYS A 102 -16.93 -1.78 -4.75
N LYS A 103 -15.84 -2.52 -4.55
CA LYS A 103 -15.27 -3.51 -5.47
C LYS A 103 -15.16 -4.91 -4.85
N GLU A 104 -16.11 -5.27 -3.98
CA GLU A 104 -16.13 -6.56 -3.30
C GLU A 104 -16.19 -7.75 -4.25
N SER A 105 -16.73 -7.57 -5.46
CA SER A 105 -16.76 -8.62 -6.49
C SER A 105 -15.37 -9.08 -6.96
N LYS A 106 -14.35 -8.25 -6.78
CA LYS A 106 -12.95 -8.52 -7.15
C LYS A 106 -12.05 -8.86 -5.94
N MET A 107 -12.65 -9.01 -4.77
CA MET A 107 -11.90 -9.19 -3.52
C MET A 107 -10.97 -10.41 -3.55
N PHE A 108 -11.37 -11.50 -4.19
CA PHE A 108 -10.55 -12.72 -4.24
C PHE A 108 -9.31 -12.55 -5.13
N ASP A 109 -9.44 -11.86 -6.25
CA ASP A 109 -8.29 -11.54 -7.11
C ASP A 109 -7.31 -10.63 -6.37
N PHE A 110 -7.81 -9.66 -5.58
CA PHE A 110 -6.97 -8.82 -4.73
C PHE A 110 -6.24 -9.63 -3.65
N ILE A 111 -6.92 -10.56 -2.99
CA ILE A 111 -6.33 -11.42 -1.97
C ILE A 111 -5.23 -12.28 -2.59
N LEU A 112 -5.48 -12.91 -3.73
CA LEU A 112 -4.50 -13.76 -4.40
C LEU A 112 -3.29 -12.95 -4.91
N GLY A 113 -3.51 -11.77 -5.50
CA GLY A 113 -2.44 -10.84 -5.87
C GLY A 113 -1.60 -10.39 -4.67
N ALA A 114 -2.26 -10.12 -3.52
CA ALA A 114 -1.56 -9.76 -2.29
C ALA A 114 -0.68 -10.90 -1.75
N LEU A 115 -1.12 -12.15 -1.85
CA LEU A 115 -0.33 -13.31 -1.45
C LEU A 115 0.95 -13.41 -2.27
N ILE A 116 0.84 -13.21 -3.58
CA ILE A 116 2.01 -13.20 -4.48
C ILE A 116 2.96 -12.07 -4.05
N TYR A 117 2.44 -10.84 -3.94
CA TYR A 117 3.26 -9.68 -3.60
C TYR A 117 3.93 -9.80 -2.23
N ASN A 118 3.19 -10.26 -1.22
CA ASN A 118 3.70 -10.50 0.12
C ASN A 118 4.82 -11.57 0.11
N SER A 119 4.60 -12.68 -0.60
CA SER A 119 5.60 -13.75 -0.75
C SER A 119 6.87 -13.23 -1.43
N VAL A 120 6.73 -12.50 -2.53
CA VAL A 120 7.86 -11.94 -3.28
C VAL A 120 8.72 -11.02 -2.42
N ILE A 121 8.11 -10.03 -1.76
CA ILE A 121 8.86 -9.06 -0.94
C ILE A 121 9.57 -9.76 0.23
N HIS A 122 8.90 -10.67 0.94
CA HIS A 122 9.53 -11.38 2.05
C HIS A 122 10.68 -12.28 1.60
N ASN A 123 10.50 -13.07 0.54
CA ASN A 123 11.55 -13.95 0.02
C ASN A 123 12.76 -13.14 -0.47
N LEU A 124 12.55 -12.01 -1.13
CA LEU A 124 13.63 -11.13 -1.58
C LEU A 124 14.39 -10.45 -0.42
N ILE A 125 13.69 -10.06 0.65
CA ILE A 125 14.36 -9.51 1.87
C ILE A 125 15.22 -10.59 2.53
N GLU A 126 14.80 -11.85 2.52
CA GLU A 126 15.56 -12.98 3.07
C GLU A 126 16.72 -13.39 2.15
N ASN A 127 16.48 -13.49 0.86
CA ASN A 127 17.46 -13.90 -0.15
C ASN A 127 17.28 -13.15 -1.46
N LYS A 128 18.04 -12.07 -1.65
CA LYS A 128 18.00 -11.27 -2.89
C LYS A 128 18.46 -12.01 -4.16
N ASN A 129 19.14 -13.15 -4.02
CA ASN A 129 19.64 -13.95 -5.14
C ASN A 129 18.68 -15.10 -5.51
N ILE A 130 17.46 -15.08 -4.99
CA ILE A 130 16.42 -16.05 -5.35
C ILE A 130 16.07 -15.95 -6.83
N SER A 131 15.90 -17.09 -7.50
CA SER A 131 15.56 -17.13 -8.92
C SER A 131 14.09 -16.76 -9.15
N TYR A 132 13.78 -16.41 -10.40
CA TYR A 132 12.41 -16.14 -10.84
C TYR A 132 11.46 -17.31 -10.55
N GLU A 133 11.89 -18.53 -10.91
CA GLU A 133 11.09 -19.74 -10.71
C GLU A 133 10.85 -20.03 -9.24
N GLU A 134 11.86 -19.88 -8.38
CA GLU A 134 11.71 -20.06 -6.92
C GLU A 134 10.76 -19.05 -6.30
N LEU A 135 10.77 -17.78 -6.77
CA LEU A 135 9.81 -16.75 -6.32
C LEU A 135 8.38 -17.14 -6.68
N LEU A 136 8.13 -17.58 -7.91
CA LEU A 136 6.81 -17.99 -8.35
C LEU A 136 6.34 -19.28 -7.67
N GLN A 137 7.24 -20.23 -7.46
CA GLN A 137 6.94 -21.46 -6.72
C GLN A 137 6.57 -21.16 -5.26
N GLY A 138 7.33 -20.28 -4.59
CA GLY A 138 7.01 -19.84 -3.23
C GLY A 138 5.65 -19.14 -3.13
N ALA A 139 5.30 -18.30 -4.12
CA ALA A 139 3.98 -17.67 -4.20
C ALA A 139 2.86 -18.71 -4.41
N LYS A 140 3.09 -19.71 -5.27
CA LYS A 140 2.17 -20.82 -5.52
C LYS A 140 1.89 -21.64 -4.25
N GLU A 141 2.92 -21.96 -3.48
CA GLU A 141 2.78 -22.67 -2.20
C GLU A 141 1.94 -21.89 -1.20
N ARG A 142 2.12 -20.56 -1.12
CA ARG A 142 1.31 -19.68 -0.28
C ARG A 142 -0.15 -19.68 -0.68
N ILE A 143 -0.44 -19.67 -1.98
CA ILE A 143 -1.81 -19.72 -2.50
C ILE A 143 -2.46 -21.08 -2.19
N ILE A 144 -1.74 -22.19 -2.33
CA ILE A 144 -2.22 -23.54 -2.02
C ILE A 144 -2.52 -23.68 -0.52
N GLY A 145 -1.62 -23.17 0.33
CA GLY A 145 -1.73 -23.25 1.78
C GLY A 145 -2.79 -22.32 2.40
N LEU A 146 -3.33 -21.35 1.63
CA LEU A 146 -4.30 -20.40 2.17
C LEU A 146 -5.64 -21.07 2.51
N SER A 147 -6.05 -20.95 3.76
CA SER A 147 -7.38 -21.30 4.23
C SER A 147 -8.15 -20.05 4.66
N ILE A 148 -9.35 -19.86 4.11
CA ILE A 148 -10.24 -18.75 4.44
C ILE A 148 -11.62 -19.33 4.77
N GLU A 149 -12.22 -18.92 5.87
CA GLU A 149 -13.61 -19.26 6.20
C GLU A 149 -14.56 -18.40 5.35
N LEU A 150 -15.34 -19.06 4.50
CA LEU A 150 -16.25 -18.42 3.57
C LEU A 150 -17.57 -19.18 3.51
N GLU A 151 -18.66 -18.48 3.22
CA GLU A 151 -19.91 -19.10 2.86
C GLU A 151 -19.78 -19.94 1.58
N LYS A 152 -20.63 -20.97 1.41
CA LYS A 152 -20.52 -21.95 0.32
C LYS A 152 -20.39 -21.33 -1.07
N ILE A 153 -21.18 -20.31 -1.37
CA ILE A 153 -21.15 -19.63 -2.70
C ILE A 153 -19.84 -18.85 -2.88
N GLN A 154 -19.39 -18.17 -1.83
CA GLN A 154 -18.12 -17.42 -1.85
C GLN A 154 -16.93 -18.39 -1.94
N MET A 155 -16.98 -19.52 -1.26
CA MET A 155 -15.96 -20.57 -1.35
C MET A 155 -15.79 -21.08 -2.78
N ILE A 156 -16.88 -21.33 -3.50
CA ILE A 156 -16.81 -21.77 -4.91
C ILE A 156 -16.12 -20.71 -5.77
N LYS A 157 -16.51 -19.44 -5.64
CA LYS A 157 -15.88 -18.32 -6.38
C LYS A 157 -14.39 -18.19 -6.04
N PHE A 158 -14.04 -18.30 -4.76
CA PHE A 158 -12.65 -18.27 -4.32
C PHE A 158 -11.83 -19.41 -4.91
N GLN A 159 -12.36 -20.65 -4.90
CA GLN A 159 -11.65 -21.79 -5.48
C GLN A 159 -11.46 -21.65 -7.00
N MET A 160 -12.43 -21.07 -7.71
CA MET A 160 -12.27 -20.76 -9.14
C MET A 160 -11.16 -19.75 -9.38
N SER A 161 -11.14 -18.61 -8.65
CA SER A 161 -10.07 -17.62 -8.75
C SER A 161 -8.71 -18.23 -8.38
N ARG A 162 -8.66 -19.09 -7.34
CA ARG A 162 -7.45 -19.81 -6.94
C ARG A 162 -6.89 -20.69 -8.05
N ILE A 163 -7.75 -21.54 -8.66
CA ILE A 163 -7.33 -22.44 -9.75
C ILE A 163 -6.81 -21.61 -10.93
N ASN A 164 -7.53 -20.58 -11.35
CA ASN A 164 -7.11 -19.70 -12.44
C ASN A 164 -5.76 -19.04 -12.15
N THR A 165 -5.55 -18.58 -10.91
CA THR A 165 -4.29 -17.98 -10.49
C THR A 165 -3.13 -18.96 -10.54
N LEU A 166 -3.33 -20.20 -10.04
CA LEU A 166 -2.31 -21.24 -10.09
C LEU A 166 -1.95 -21.61 -11.53
N GLN A 167 -2.94 -21.73 -12.41
CA GLN A 167 -2.71 -21.98 -13.84
C GLN A 167 -1.98 -20.83 -14.52
N LEU A 168 -2.26 -19.57 -14.12
CA LEU A 168 -1.57 -18.41 -14.64
C LEU A 168 -0.10 -18.40 -14.19
N ILE A 169 0.17 -18.68 -12.91
CA ILE A 169 1.55 -18.81 -12.41
C ILE A 169 2.32 -19.89 -13.18
N ASP A 170 1.69 -21.06 -13.43
CA ASP A 170 2.34 -22.13 -14.20
C ASP A 170 2.68 -21.69 -15.64
N LYS A 171 1.82 -20.91 -16.29
CA LYS A 171 2.14 -20.32 -17.60
C LYS A 171 3.36 -19.39 -17.57
N PHE A 172 3.48 -18.59 -16.49
CA PHE A 172 4.63 -17.71 -16.31
C PHE A 172 5.93 -18.49 -16.05
N ILE A 173 5.87 -19.57 -15.27
CA ILE A 173 7.00 -20.48 -15.04
C ILE A 173 7.43 -21.15 -16.35
N ASP A 174 6.48 -21.64 -17.16
CA ASP A 174 6.73 -22.32 -18.41
C ASP A 174 7.16 -21.38 -19.56
N GLY A 175 7.18 -20.07 -19.35
CA GLY A 175 7.45 -19.07 -20.39
C GLY A 175 6.40 -18.99 -21.50
N LYS A 176 5.17 -19.46 -21.22
CA LYS A 176 4.06 -19.52 -22.19
C LYS A 176 3.11 -18.31 -22.13
N CYS A 177 3.55 -17.21 -21.54
CA CYS A 177 2.77 -15.98 -21.44
C CYS A 177 2.97 -15.14 -22.71
N GLU A 178 2.01 -15.23 -23.64
CA GLU A 178 2.05 -14.47 -24.91
C GLU A 178 1.35 -13.11 -24.80
N ASP A 179 0.36 -12.95 -23.92
CA ASP A 179 -0.49 -11.76 -23.83
C ASP A 179 -0.32 -10.98 -22.52
N TYR A 180 0.03 -9.71 -22.69
CA TYR A 180 0.26 -8.71 -21.64
C TYR A 180 -0.98 -8.01 -21.14
N ASN A 181 -2.12 -8.16 -21.81
CA ASN A 181 -3.35 -7.40 -21.58
C ASN A 181 -4.22 -8.00 -20.47
N ASP A 182 -3.62 -8.52 -19.43
CA ASP A 182 -4.40 -8.95 -18.29
C ASP A 182 -4.64 -7.73 -17.37
N ASP A 183 -5.79 -7.07 -17.54
CA ASP A 183 -6.29 -6.00 -16.67
C ASP A 183 -6.53 -6.48 -15.22
N ASN A 184 -6.12 -7.70 -14.89
CA ASN A 184 -6.28 -8.25 -13.57
C ASN A 184 -5.01 -8.01 -12.72
N ILE A 185 -5.23 -7.83 -11.44
CA ILE A 185 -4.19 -7.49 -10.48
C ILE A 185 -3.14 -8.59 -10.30
N ILE A 186 -3.51 -9.85 -10.55
CA ILE A 186 -2.61 -11.02 -10.49
C ILE A 186 -1.66 -10.96 -11.67
N GLY A 187 -2.20 -10.73 -12.89
CA GLY A 187 -1.40 -10.52 -14.08
C GLY A 187 -0.43 -9.35 -13.92
N THR A 188 -0.86 -8.25 -13.29
CA THR A 188 0.01 -7.10 -13.04
C THR A 188 1.27 -7.47 -12.26
N ILE A 189 1.15 -8.17 -11.12
CA ILE A 189 2.34 -8.53 -10.32
C ILE A 189 3.20 -9.58 -11.00
N LEU A 190 2.61 -10.55 -11.70
CA LEU A 190 3.37 -11.55 -12.45
C LEU A 190 4.13 -10.93 -13.62
N ASN A 191 3.52 -10.01 -14.33
CA ASN A 191 4.17 -9.26 -15.41
C ASN A 191 5.31 -8.37 -14.89
N ILE A 192 5.17 -7.73 -13.73
CA ILE A 192 6.26 -6.97 -13.10
C ILE A 192 7.45 -7.89 -12.81
N LEU A 193 7.21 -9.09 -12.28
CA LEU A 193 8.28 -10.04 -12.01
C LEU A 193 8.94 -10.54 -13.30
N TYR A 194 8.14 -10.82 -14.33
CA TYR A 194 8.66 -11.21 -15.64
C TYR A 194 9.54 -10.10 -16.23
N ASP A 195 9.10 -8.87 -16.14
CA ASP A 195 9.81 -7.68 -16.60
C ASP A 195 11.17 -7.48 -15.91
N ILE A 196 11.23 -7.77 -14.61
CA ILE A 196 12.45 -7.64 -13.81
C ILE A 196 13.46 -8.74 -14.11
N TYR A 197 12.99 -9.97 -14.33
CA TYR A 197 13.86 -11.14 -14.38
C TYR A 197 14.12 -11.68 -15.77
N ILE A 198 13.23 -11.45 -16.72
CA ILE A 198 13.26 -12.10 -18.04
C ILE A 198 13.41 -11.08 -19.17
N GLU A 199 12.42 -10.17 -19.32
CA GLU A 199 12.38 -9.26 -20.46
C GLU A 199 11.53 -8.03 -20.16
N ASP A 200 12.08 -6.83 -20.37
CA ASP A 200 11.39 -5.55 -20.14
C ASP A 200 10.41 -5.27 -21.29
N ARG A 201 9.12 -5.36 -21.01
CA ARG A 201 8.05 -5.24 -21.99
C ARG A 201 6.73 -4.64 -21.47
N LEU A 202 6.67 -4.24 -20.19
CA LEU A 202 5.47 -3.65 -19.61
C LEU A 202 5.20 -2.22 -20.06
N VAL A 203 3.92 -1.89 -20.27
CA VAL A 203 3.48 -0.50 -20.34
C VAL A 203 3.47 0.06 -18.93
N GLU A 204 4.38 0.98 -18.67
CA GLU A 204 4.57 1.56 -17.35
C GLU A 204 3.46 2.56 -17.01
N ASN A 205 2.88 2.41 -15.84
CA ASN A 205 2.06 3.41 -15.15
C ASN A 205 2.57 3.55 -13.72
N ASP A 206 2.21 4.61 -13.03
CA ASP A 206 2.75 4.90 -11.69
C ASP A 206 2.57 3.76 -10.68
N GLY A 207 1.47 3.01 -10.75
CA GLY A 207 1.25 1.84 -9.91
C GLY A 207 2.24 0.71 -10.19
N VAL A 208 2.48 0.39 -11.45
CA VAL A 208 3.46 -0.60 -11.90
C VAL A 208 4.87 -0.14 -11.54
N ILE A 209 5.23 1.11 -11.86
CA ILE A 209 6.54 1.69 -11.57
C ILE A 209 6.85 1.62 -10.07
N SER A 210 5.91 1.99 -9.22
CA SER A 210 6.07 1.96 -7.76
C SER A 210 6.40 0.56 -7.24
N ILE A 211 5.69 -0.48 -7.71
CA ILE A 211 5.97 -1.87 -7.31
C ILE A 211 7.31 -2.33 -7.89
N LYS A 212 7.56 -2.10 -9.19
CA LYS A 212 8.80 -2.48 -9.89
C LYS A 212 10.03 -1.88 -9.20
N LYS A 213 10.04 -0.56 -8.94
CA LYS A 213 11.13 0.13 -8.24
C LYS A 213 11.32 -0.37 -6.81
N SER A 214 10.25 -0.69 -6.10
CA SER A 214 10.32 -1.28 -4.76
C SER A 214 11.06 -2.62 -4.77
N ILE A 215 10.75 -3.50 -5.74
CA ILE A 215 11.41 -4.80 -5.89
C ILE A 215 12.87 -4.62 -6.34
N LEU A 216 13.13 -3.80 -7.36
CA LEU A 216 14.47 -3.52 -7.87
C LEU A 216 15.40 -2.93 -6.81
N SER A 217 14.88 -2.11 -5.90
CA SER A 217 15.65 -1.57 -4.77
C SER A 217 16.11 -2.64 -3.78
N ILE A 218 15.33 -3.72 -3.59
CA ILE A 218 15.74 -4.88 -2.77
C ILE A 218 16.85 -5.64 -3.49
N LEU A 219 16.77 -5.76 -4.81
CA LEU A 219 17.78 -6.42 -5.66
C LEU A 219 19.09 -5.62 -5.74
N GLY A 220 19.09 -4.35 -5.35
CA GLY A 220 20.28 -3.53 -5.20
C GLY A 220 20.35 -2.32 -6.13
N GLU A 221 19.30 -2.00 -6.89
CA GLU A 221 19.25 -0.77 -7.67
C GLU A 221 19.27 0.47 -6.78
N GLU A 222 19.88 1.53 -7.30
CA GLU A 222 19.92 2.82 -6.62
C GLU A 222 18.57 3.54 -6.73
N ILE A 223 18.21 4.23 -5.66
CA ILE A 223 16.96 5.00 -5.61
C ILE A 223 17.25 6.42 -6.08
N ASN A 224 16.33 6.98 -6.87
CA ASN A 224 16.33 8.39 -7.19
C ASN A 224 16.19 9.24 -5.90
N GLN A 225 17.08 10.20 -5.72
CA GLN A 225 17.06 11.07 -4.52
C GLN A 225 16.10 12.26 -4.67
N ASN A 226 15.53 12.48 -5.85
CA ASN A 226 14.60 13.58 -6.14
C ASN A 226 13.14 13.24 -5.81
N ILE A 227 12.91 12.64 -4.64
CA ILE A 227 11.56 12.36 -4.15
C ILE A 227 11.03 13.58 -3.40
N ASP A 228 9.83 14.03 -3.76
CA ASP A 228 9.16 15.12 -3.07
C ASP A 228 9.00 14.84 -1.58
N ASN A 229 9.34 15.81 -0.73
CA ASN A 229 9.24 15.71 0.73
C ASN A 229 10.04 14.53 1.31
N ILE A 230 11.21 14.27 0.74
CA ILE A 230 12.06 13.11 1.07
C ILE A 230 12.34 12.96 2.56
N ASP A 231 12.57 14.04 3.31
CA ASP A 231 12.84 13.99 4.75
C ASP A 231 11.66 13.40 5.53
N PHE A 232 10.44 13.72 5.11
CA PHE A 232 9.24 13.13 5.71
C PHE A 232 9.13 11.64 5.37
N ILE A 233 9.35 11.26 4.11
CA ILE A 233 9.31 9.86 3.67
C ILE A 233 10.41 9.04 4.34
N LEU A 234 11.61 9.59 4.51
CA LEU A 234 12.69 8.97 5.30
C LEU A 234 12.24 8.72 6.74
N SER A 235 11.59 9.70 7.38
CA SER A 235 11.08 9.52 8.75
C SER A 235 10.00 8.43 8.83
N MET A 236 9.19 8.26 7.78
CA MET A 236 8.22 7.17 7.67
C MET A 236 8.90 5.80 7.47
N SER A 237 9.95 5.73 6.66
CA SER A 237 10.73 4.50 6.49
C SER A 237 11.39 4.05 7.80
N GLU A 238 11.87 5.00 8.61
CA GLU A 238 12.36 4.73 9.96
C GLU A 238 11.26 4.26 10.92
N TYR A 239 10.07 4.82 10.77
CA TYR A 239 8.91 4.38 11.54
C TYR A 239 8.59 2.91 11.24
N ILE A 240 8.57 2.50 9.96
CA ILE A 240 8.36 1.11 9.52
C ILE A 240 9.41 0.17 10.13
N THR A 241 10.69 0.53 10.07
CA THR A 241 11.76 -0.32 10.65
C THR A 241 11.62 -0.47 12.16
N LYS A 242 11.20 0.59 12.87
CA LYS A 242 10.92 0.52 14.31
C LYS A 242 9.69 -0.32 14.65
N LEU A 243 8.64 -0.24 13.84
CA LEU A 243 7.45 -1.12 13.96
C LEU A 243 7.85 -2.59 13.81
N ARG A 244 8.66 -2.92 12.80
CA ARG A 244 9.10 -4.29 12.51
C ARG A 244 9.81 -4.97 13.68
N ILE A 245 10.42 -4.19 14.57
CA ILE A 245 11.08 -4.67 15.80
C ILE A 245 10.30 -4.33 17.08
N TYR A 246 9.03 -3.94 16.94
CA TYR A 246 8.08 -3.68 18.03
C TYR A 246 8.56 -2.62 19.04
N LYS A 247 9.20 -1.56 18.57
CA LYS A 247 9.76 -0.49 19.41
C LYS A 247 8.92 0.77 19.50
N ILE A 248 7.77 0.84 18.86
CA ILE A 248 6.95 2.05 18.83
C ILE A 248 5.96 2.07 20.01
N ASN A 249 5.25 0.97 20.27
CA ASN A 249 4.21 0.85 21.32
C ASN A 249 3.19 2.00 21.24
N LYS A 250 2.75 2.31 20.03
CA LYS A 250 1.80 3.39 19.78
C LYS A 250 0.45 3.05 20.37
N LYS A 251 -0.19 4.03 21.03
CA LYS A 251 -1.56 3.88 21.52
C LYS A 251 -2.54 3.77 20.35
N ILE A 252 -3.56 2.92 20.54
CA ILE A 252 -4.70 2.81 19.62
C ILE A 252 -5.34 4.20 19.45
N TYR A 253 -5.74 4.52 18.23
CA TYR A 253 -6.40 5.78 17.93
C TYR A 253 -7.83 5.80 18.49
N ASP A 254 -8.08 6.72 19.42
CA ASP A 254 -9.36 6.91 20.13
C ASP A 254 -10.02 8.27 19.87
N LYS A 255 -9.41 9.08 19.00
CA LYS A 255 -9.89 10.42 18.68
C LYS A 255 -11.02 10.35 17.66
N LYS A 256 -11.97 11.30 17.78
CA LYS A 256 -12.95 11.57 16.73
C LYS A 256 -12.48 12.77 15.94
N SER A 257 -12.53 12.67 14.62
CA SER A 257 -12.06 13.68 13.71
C SER A 257 -13.12 13.97 12.65
N ASP A 258 -13.41 15.25 12.41
CA ASP A 258 -14.33 15.68 11.36
C ASP A 258 -13.62 16.77 10.51
N PRO A 259 -13.34 16.49 9.22
CA PRO A 259 -12.70 17.47 8.34
C PRO A 259 -13.48 18.78 8.20
N ARG A 260 -14.79 18.78 8.47
CA ARG A 260 -15.62 20.00 8.43
C ARG A 260 -15.23 21.01 9.52
N ALA A 261 -14.64 20.57 10.63
CA ALA A 261 -14.13 21.48 11.67
C ALA A 261 -13.07 22.44 11.11
N LEU A 262 -12.34 22.04 10.08
CA LEU A 262 -11.32 22.87 9.42
C LEU A 262 -11.91 24.07 8.66
N ILE A 263 -13.21 24.03 8.32
CA ILE A 263 -13.90 25.11 7.60
C ILE A 263 -13.92 26.41 8.43
N SER A 264 -13.93 26.33 9.76
CA SER A 264 -13.95 27.50 10.64
C SER A 264 -12.63 28.25 10.75
N LEU A 265 -11.52 27.63 10.32
CA LEU A 265 -10.17 28.23 10.38
C LEU A 265 -10.01 29.36 9.37
N ASN A 266 -9.20 30.37 9.71
CA ASN A 266 -8.83 31.48 8.85
C ASN A 266 -7.44 31.28 8.24
N VAL A 267 -7.12 32.05 7.20
CA VAL A 267 -5.78 32.05 6.61
C VAL A 267 -4.77 32.53 7.64
N GLY A 268 -3.67 31.81 7.79
CA GLY A 268 -2.63 32.04 8.80
C GLY A 268 -2.86 31.32 10.13
N ASP A 269 -4.04 30.73 10.36
CA ASP A 269 -4.27 29.97 11.59
C ASP A 269 -3.43 28.68 11.63
N GLU A 270 -2.82 28.42 12.79
CA GLU A 270 -2.20 27.15 13.14
C GLU A 270 -3.17 26.33 14.01
N TYR A 271 -3.32 25.04 13.66
CA TYR A 271 -4.22 24.15 14.39
C TYR A 271 -3.61 22.76 14.54
N ILE A 272 -3.96 22.04 15.61
CA ILE A 272 -3.56 20.64 15.82
C ILE A 272 -4.74 19.74 15.47
N ASP A 273 -4.69 19.18 14.28
CA ASP A 273 -5.69 18.24 13.77
C ASP A 273 -5.33 16.79 14.14
N PRO A 274 -6.28 15.94 14.51
CA PRO A 274 -6.01 14.54 14.84
C PRO A 274 -5.39 13.71 13.72
N ILE A 275 -5.65 14.07 12.44
CA ILE A 275 -5.21 13.35 11.25
C ILE A 275 -3.91 13.94 10.66
N PHE A 276 -3.89 15.26 10.46
CA PHE A 276 -2.74 15.95 9.87
C PHE A 276 -1.67 16.36 10.89
N ASN A 277 -1.95 16.28 12.21
CA ASN A 277 -1.17 16.90 13.29
C ASN A 277 -1.14 18.43 13.17
N LYS A 278 -0.01 19.07 13.31
CA LYS A 278 0.11 20.52 13.17
C LYS A 278 -0.12 20.90 11.71
N ILE A 279 -1.08 21.78 11.47
CA ILE A 279 -1.40 22.38 10.18
C ILE A 279 -1.33 23.91 10.25
N GLU A 280 -1.09 24.53 9.10
CA GLU A 280 -1.18 25.94 8.83
C GLU A 280 -2.13 26.15 7.64
N VAL A 281 -3.07 27.08 7.75
CA VAL A 281 -3.98 27.42 6.65
C VAL A 281 -3.30 28.42 5.72
N LEU A 282 -2.99 27.98 4.48
CA LEU A 282 -2.31 28.81 3.49
C LEU A 282 -3.25 29.68 2.65
N SER A 283 -4.40 29.14 2.25
CA SER A 283 -5.43 29.87 1.54
C SER A 283 -6.82 29.28 1.75
N LYS A 284 -7.83 30.14 1.58
CA LYS A 284 -9.24 29.80 1.68
C LYS A 284 -10.01 30.52 0.57
N GLU A 285 -10.47 29.75 -0.40
CA GLU A 285 -11.07 30.26 -1.62
C GLU A 285 -12.49 29.72 -1.79
N PHE A 286 -13.43 30.62 -2.14
CA PHE A 286 -14.79 30.26 -2.49
C PHE A 286 -14.96 30.42 -4.01
N SER A 287 -15.38 29.36 -4.68
CA SER A 287 -15.70 29.35 -6.10
C SER A 287 -17.04 28.66 -6.27
N GLU A 288 -18.06 29.39 -6.73
CA GLU A 288 -19.43 28.87 -6.87
C GLU A 288 -19.93 28.21 -5.57
N ASN A 289 -20.08 26.88 -5.56
CA ASN A 289 -20.55 26.12 -4.41
C ASN A 289 -19.43 25.31 -3.73
N ILE A 290 -18.16 25.59 -4.07
CA ILE A 290 -17.00 24.85 -3.55
C ILE A 290 -16.13 25.76 -2.70
N LEU A 291 -15.91 25.38 -1.46
CA LEU A 291 -14.85 25.93 -0.61
C LEU A 291 -13.58 25.09 -0.81
N LYS A 292 -12.51 25.72 -1.25
CA LYS A 292 -11.17 25.15 -1.30
C LYS A 292 -10.34 25.67 -0.14
N LEU A 293 -9.85 24.75 0.69
CA LEU A 293 -9.00 25.06 1.82
C LEU A 293 -7.61 24.43 1.59
N LYS A 294 -6.58 25.28 1.43
CA LYS A 294 -5.20 24.84 1.25
C LYS A 294 -4.49 24.82 2.60
N LEU A 295 -4.01 23.65 2.98
CA LEU A 295 -3.36 23.39 4.26
C LEU A 295 -1.92 22.93 4.01
N LYS A 296 -1.01 23.38 4.88
CA LYS A 296 0.34 22.86 5.00
C LYS A 296 0.43 21.99 6.25
N ALA A 297 0.86 20.76 6.10
CA ALA A 297 1.16 19.83 7.17
C ALA A 297 2.61 19.31 7.04
N LYS A 298 3.11 18.59 8.02
CA LYS A 298 4.44 17.97 7.93
C LYS A 298 4.55 16.98 6.75
N SER A 299 3.45 16.31 6.42
CA SER A 299 3.36 15.36 5.33
C SER A 299 3.23 15.97 3.93
N GLY A 300 3.03 17.29 3.82
CA GLY A 300 2.91 18.00 2.55
C GLY A 300 1.80 19.05 2.53
N ILE A 301 1.44 19.47 1.31
CA ILE A 301 0.37 20.44 1.07
C ILE A 301 -0.87 19.70 0.59
N TYR A 302 -2.03 20.00 1.22
CA TYR A 302 -3.32 19.42 0.92
C TYR A 302 -4.31 20.50 0.51
N ILE A 303 -5.16 20.21 -0.48
CA ILE A 303 -6.23 21.10 -0.93
C ILE A 303 -7.56 20.37 -0.70
N LEU A 304 -8.21 20.68 0.43
CA LEU A 304 -9.50 20.12 0.76
C LEU A 304 -10.62 20.86 0.02
N LYS A 305 -11.56 20.11 -0.54
CA LYS A 305 -12.72 20.63 -1.29
C LYS A 305 -14.00 20.28 -0.53
N PHE A 306 -14.73 21.30 -0.12
CA PHE A 306 -16.03 21.17 0.55
C PHE A 306 -17.12 21.71 -0.37
N ILE A 307 -18.10 20.87 -0.68
CA ILE A 307 -19.25 21.26 -1.51
C ILE A 307 -20.36 21.74 -0.58
N LYS A 308 -20.89 22.95 -0.85
CA LYS A 308 -22.05 23.47 -0.13
C LYS A 308 -23.29 22.71 -0.61
N SER A 309 -23.87 21.93 0.28
CA SER A 309 -25.17 21.25 0.05
C SER A 309 -26.33 22.21 0.17
#